data_146fbe5e4dadbd262271193389ab4ec5
#
_entry.id   146fbe5e4dadbd262271193389ab4ec5
#
_cell.length_a   1.000
_cell.length_b   1.000
_cell.length_c   1.000
_cell.angle_alpha   90.00
_cell.angle_beta   90.00
_cell.angle_gamma   90.00
#
_symmetry.space_group_name_H-M   'P 1'
#
loop_
_entity.id
_entity.type
_entity.pdbx_description
1 polymer ?
#
loop_
_entity_poly.entity_id
_entity_poly.type
_entity_poly.pdbx_seq_one_letter_code
_entity_poly.pdbx_strand_id
1 'polypeptide(L)'
;MPLSVAQLIASADTSGEALRLIRAAMNLTQADLVARAEGAIGADQISLIERGKRPMTSKQCTVIARALHLTDADEAQLMLLAQTDRAPERLKPLLHQVRLRSMLSTIEAFFMAYPPAKIEAFITTMDVLAEVWPRVKARGLAPHHPAAAGSQPSAASPEGTENGV
;
A
#
# COMPACT_ATOMS: atom_id res chain seq x y z
N MET A 1 8.36 0.88 -15.37
CA MET A 1 8.97 -0.15 -14.51
C MET A 1 8.08 -0.36 -13.30
N PRO A 2 7.79 -1.58 -12.88
CA PRO A 2 7.07 -1.83 -11.63
C PRO A 2 7.90 -1.34 -10.44
N LEU A 3 7.25 -0.78 -9.43
CA LEU A 3 7.87 -0.38 -8.17
C LEU A 3 8.38 -1.62 -7.43
N SER A 4 9.54 -1.51 -6.78
CA SER A 4 10.03 -2.55 -5.89
C SER A 4 9.18 -2.63 -4.61
N VAL A 5 9.21 -3.76 -3.90
CA VAL A 5 8.50 -3.92 -2.62
C VAL A 5 8.93 -2.85 -1.62
N ALA A 6 10.22 -2.58 -1.53
CA ALA A 6 10.76 -1.51 -0.67
C ALA A 6 10.15 -0.13 -1.00
N GLN A 7 9.99 0.19 -2.30
CA GLN A 7 9.36 1.44 -2.73
C GLN A 7 7.86 1.49 -2.36
N LEU A 8 7.15 0.36 -2.48
CA LEU A 8 5.75 0.26 -2.09
C LEU A 8 5.57 0.46 -0.57
N ILE A 9 6.43 -0.15 0.25
CA ILE A 9 6.42 0.06 1.71
C ILE A 9 6.77 1.51 2.05
N ALA A 10 7.75 2.09 1.36
CA ALA A 10 8.15 3.48 1.60
C ALA A 10 7.05 4.49 1.26
N SER A 11 6.25 4.24 0.22
CA SER A 11 5.17 5.11 -0.22
C SER A 11 3.89 5.02 0.62
N ALA A 12 3.75 3.98 1.45
CA ALA A 12 2.55 3.74 2.25
C ALA A 12 2.59 4.52 3.58
N ASP A 13 1.45 5.04 4.00
CA ASP A 13 1.31 5.72 5.30
C ASP A 13 1.12 4.74 6.45
N THR A 14 0.54 3.57 6.18
CA THR A 14 0.26 2.52 7.18
C THR A 14 0.70 1.14 6.70
N SER A 15 0.92 0.23 7.66
CA SER A 15 1.26 -1.17 7.34
C SER A 15 0.14 -1.88 6.56
N GLY A 16 -1.11 -1.51 6.78
CA GLY A 16 -2.26 -2.02 6.04
C GLY A 16 -2.27 -1.56 4.58
N GLU A 17 -1.94 -0.30 4.34
CA GLU A 17 -1.79 0.23 2.99
C GLU A 17 -0.61 -0.41 2.27
N ALA A 18 0.55 -0.55 2.94
CA ALA A 18 1.71 -1.25 2.38
C ALA A 18 1.34 -2.67 1.94
N LEU A 19 0.64 -3.42 2.80
CA LEU A 19 0.16 -4.76 2.48
C LEU A 19 -0.72 -4.77 1.23
N ARG A 20 -1.68 -3.87 1.14
CA ARG A 20 -2.58 -3.73 -0.01
C ARG A 20 -1.81 -3.44 -1.30
N LEU A 21 -0.83 -2.53 -1.25
CA LEU A 21 0.00 -2.16 -2.41
C LEU A 21 0.87 -3.33 -2.87
N ILE A 22 1.53 -4.04 -1.95
CA ILE A 22 2.37 -5.20 -2.27
C ILE A 22 1.52 -6.31 -2.90
N ARG A 23 0.38 -6.65 -2.27
CA ARG A 23 -0.54 -7.65 -2.78
C ARG A 23 -1.04 -7.32 -4.19
N ALA A 24 -1.43 -6.06 -4.41
CA ALA A 24 -1.89 -5.58 -5.72
C ALA A 24 -0.76 -5.66 -6.77
N ALA A 25 0.47 -5.28 -6.42
CA ALA A 25 1.63 -5.36 -7.32
C ALA A 25 1.97 -6.81 -7.70
N MET A 26 1.68 -7.76 -6.81
CA MET A 26 1.84 -9.20 -7.06
C MET A 26 0.60 -9.84 -7.73
N ASN A 27 -0.44 -9.07 -8.06
CA ASN A 27 -1.72 -9.55 -8.59
C ASN A 27 -2.39 -10.64 -7.73
N LEU A 28 -2.27 -10.52 -6.39
CA LEU A 28 -2.85 -11.45 -5.45
C LEU A 28 -4.18 -10.92 -4.90
N THR A 29 -5.16 -11.81 -4.75
CA THR A 29 -6.36 -11.54 -3.97
C THR A 29 -6.10 -11.73 -2.46
N GLN A 30 -7.01 -11.26 -1.60
CA GLN A 30 -6.93 -11.55 -0.15
C GLN A 30 -7.00 -13.05 0.12
N ALA A 31 -7.79 -13.79 -0.67
CA ALA A 31 -7.89 -15.24 -0.56
C ALA A 31 -6.58 -15.95 -0.92
N ASP A 32 -5.88 -15.48 -1.96
CA ASP A 32 -4.57 -16.00 -2.34
C ASP A 32 -3.54 -15.80 -1.23
N LEU A 33 -3.58 -14.63 -0.56
CA LEU A 33 -2.69 -14.36 0.57
C LEU A 33 -3.00 -15.28 1.77
N VAL A 34 -4.29 -15.55 2.08
CA VAL A 34 -4.68 -16.51 3.11
C VAL A 34 -4.16 -17.90 2.79
N ALA A 35 -4.30 -18.33 1.53
CA ALA A 35 -3.82 -19.64 1.10
C ALA A 35 -2.29 -19.74 1.24
N ARG A 36 -1.54 -18.72 0.83
CA ARG A 36 -0.06 -18.67 0.99
C ARG A 36 0.38 -18.61 2.44
N ALA A 37 -0.42 -18.00 3.30
CA ALA A 37 -0.18 -17.95 4.74
C ALA A 37 -0.62 -19.23 5.46
N GLU A 38 -1.02 -20.28 4.71
CA GLU A 38 -1.45 -21.59 5.24
C GLU A 38 -2.52 -21.45 6.34
N GLY A 39 -3.39 -20.46 6.22
CA GLY A 39 -4.44 -20.18 7.20
C GLY A 39 -3.96 -19.57 8.52
N ALA A 40 -2.67 -19.24 8.65
CA ALA A 40 -2.14 -18.58 9.85
C ALA A 40 -2.72 -17.16 10.08
N ILE A 41 -3.33 -16.58 9.04
CA ILE A 41 -4.07 -15.31 9.09
C ILE A 41 -5.35 -15.47 8.25
N GLY A 42 -6.51 -15.08 8.81
CA GLY A 42 -7.80 -15.17 8.12
C GLY A 42 -8.08 -13.99 7.19
N ALA A 43 -8.95 -14.18 6.19
CA ALA A 43 -9.36 -13.15 5.24
C ALA A 43 -9.94 -11.90 5.92
N ASP A 44 -10.76 -12.08 6.95
CA ASP A 44 -11.34 -10.98 7.73
C ASP A 44 -10.26 -10.13 8.40
N GLN A 45 -9.20 -10.78 8.93
CA GLN A 45 -8.09 -10.09 9.57
C GLN A 45 -7.30 -9.28 8.53
N ILE A 46 -6.99 -9.86 7.36
CA ILE A 46 -6.33 -9.17 6.25
C ILE A 46 -7.17 -7.95 5.83
N SER A 47 -8.47 -8.15 5.63
CA SER A 47 -9.40 -7.08 5.26
C SER A 47 -9.45 -5.94 6.29
N LEU A 48 -9.45 -6.26 7.59
CA LEU A 48 -9.44 -5.24 8.65
C LEU A 48 -8.11 -4.47 8.70
N ILE A 49 -6.99 -5.16 8.46
CA ILE A 49 -5.65 -4.54 8.39
C ILE A 49 -5.57 -3.61 7.19
N GLU A 50 -5.91 -4.08 5.99
CA GLU A 50 -5.84 -3.28 4.76
C GLU A 50 -6.75 -2.04 4.78
N ARG A 51 -7.85 -2.08 5.50
CA ARG A 51 -8.75 -0.94 5.72
C ARG A 51 -8.34 -0.02 6.86
N GLY A 52 -7.20 -0.29 7.51
CA GLY A 52 -6.73 0.47 8.65
C GLY A 52 -7.60 0.37 9.90
N LYS A 53 -8.54 -0.59 9.95
CA LYS A 53 -9.42 -0.81 11.11
C LYS A 53 -8.72 -1.55 12.25
N ARG A 54 -7.65 -2.26 11.94
CA ARG A 54 -6.83 -2.99 12.90
C ARG A 54 -5.35 -2.86 12.52
N PRO A 55 -4.47 -2.41 13.43
CA PRO A 55 -3.03 -2.38 13.17
C PRO A 55 -2.48 -3.81 13.06
N MET A 56 -1.51 -4.01 12.18
CA MET A 56 -0.80 -5.28 12.01
C MET A 56 0.06 -5.57 13.24
N THR A 57 0.03 -6.80 13.72
CA THR A 57 0.92 -7.25 14.82
C THR A 57 2.24 -7.75 14.25
N SER A 58 3.31 -7.78 15.09
CA SER A 58 4.62 -8.31 14.66
C SER A 58 4.51 -9.75 14.16
N LYS A 59 3.73 -10.61 14.84
CA LYS A 59 3.50 -12.00 14.40
C LYS A 59 2.83 -12.07 13.03
N GLN A 60 1.83 -11.22 12.78
CA GLN A 60 1.17 -11.14 11.48
C GLN A 60 2.11 -10.61 10.39
N CYS A 61 2.98 -9.64 10.73
CA CYS A 61 3.98 -9.12 9.81
C CYS A 61 4.92 -10.23 9.32
N THR A 62 5.49 -11.04 10.24
CA THR A 62 6.35 -12.17 9.87
C THR A 62 5.62 -13.23 9.03
N VAL A 63 4.36 -13.57 9.38
CA VAL A 63 3.55 -14.50 8.59
C VAL A 63 3.33 -13.97 7.17
N ILE A 64 2.96 -12.71 7.04
CA ILE A 64 2.71 -12.04 5.75
C ILE A 64 4.01 -11.93 4.94
N ALA A 65 5.11 -11.53 5.56
CA ALA A 65 6.42 -11.44 4.90
C ALA A 65 6.84 -12.79 4.30
N ARG A 66 6.67 -13.87 5.03
CA ARG A 66 6.93 -15.22 4.55
C ARG A 66 6.00 -15.62 3.40
N ALA A 67 4.70 -15.37 3.53
CA ALA A 67 3.69 -15.70 2.52
C ALA A 67 3.91 -14.94 1.20
N LEU A 68 4.49 -13.74 1.26
CA LEU A 68 4.81 -12.88 0.12
C LEU A 68 6.27 -13.02 -0.34
N HIS A 69 7.08 -13.90 0.29
CA HIS A 69 8.50 -14.06 0.00
C HIS A 69 9.28 -12.75 0.03
N LEU A 70 8.99 -11.90 1.03
CA LEU A 70 9.71 -10.64 1.20
C LEU A 70 11.16 -10.90 1.64
N THR A 71 12.05 -9.98 1.29
CA THR A 71 13.42 -10.02 1.83
C THR A 71 13.42 -9.63 3.31
N ASP A 72 14.47 -10.00 4.04
CA ASP A 72 14.64 -9.61 5.46
C ASP A 72 14.59 -8.08 5.64
N ALA A 73 15.13 -7.34 4.67
CA ALA A 73 15.10 -5.88 4.66
C ALA A 73 13.66 -5.34 4.48
N ASP A 74 12.86 -5.92 3.57
CA ASP A 74 11.47 -5.53 3.36
C ASP A 74 10.60 -5.90 4.57
N GLU A 75 10.82 -7.09 5.18
CA GLU A 75 10.15 -7.48 6.42
C GLU A 75 10.45 -6.50 7.54
N ALA A 76 11.72 -6.10 7.72
CA ALA A 76 12.13 -5.14 8.75
C ALA A 76 11.45 -3.77 8.53
N GLN A 77 11.34 -3.29 7.30
CA GLN A 77 10.63 -2.05 6.98
C GLN A 77 9.12 -2.15 7.24
N LEU A 78 8.50 -3.25 6.84
CA LEU A 78 7.08 -3.50 7.10
C LEU A 78 6.80 -3.61 8.61
N MET A 79 7.70 -4.25 9.36
CA MET A 79 7.64 -4.36 10.82
C MET A 79 7.72 -2.99 11.49
N LEU A 80 8.66 -2.12 11.04
CA LEU A 80 8.79 -0.76 11.56
C LEU A 80 7.51 0.05 11.33
N LEU A 81 6.91 -0.08 10.15
CA LEU A 81 5.66 0.58 9.83
C LEU A 81 4.50 0.07 10.72
N ALA A 82 4.41 -1.25 10.93
CA ALA A 82 3.42 -1.86 11.81
C ALA A 82 3.60 -1.43 13.28
N GLN A 83 4.83 -1.24 13.74
CA GLN A 83 5.11 -0.68 15.06
C GLN A 83 4.70 0.78 15.17
N THR A 84 4.92 1.57 14.12
CA THR A 84 4.48 2.97 14.04
C THR A 84 2.96 3.09 14.14
N ASP A 85 2.21 2.24 13.42
CA ASP A 85 0.74 2.21 13.48
C ASP A 85 0.21 1.95 14.89
N ARG A 86 0.92 1.14 15.68
CA ARG A 86 0.53 0.75 17.04
C ARG A 86 1.04 1.70 18.14
N ALA A 87 1.92 2.60 17.76
CA ALA A 87 2.52 3.52 18.72
C ALA A 87 1.50 4.52 19.26
N PRO A 88 1.61 4.93 20.53
CA PRO A 88 0.88 6.08 21.05
C PRO A 88 1.10 7.32 20.19
N GLU A 89 0.06 8.14 20.01
CA GLU A 89 0.10 9.33 19.15
C GLU A 89 1.31 10.24 19.43
N ARG A 90 1.69 10.39 20.69
CA ARG A 90 2.86 11.18 21.12
C ARG A 90 4.20 10.67 20.60
N LEU A 91 4.29 9.37 20.25
CA LEU A 91 5.53 8.74 19.77
C LEU A 91 5.58 8.63 18.24
N LYS A 92 4.44 8.73 17.56
CA LYS A 92 4.37 8.63 16.09
C LYS A 92 5.31 9.61 15.36
N PRO A 93 5.42 10.90 15.77
CA PRO A 93 6.34 11.82 15.11
C PRO A 93 7.81 11.38 15.20
N LEU A 94 8.22 10.81 16.35
CA LEU A 94 9.60 10.31 16.53
C LEU A 94 9.88 9.09 15.65
N LEU A 95 8.94 8.16 15.59
CA LEU A 95 9.05 6.96 14.73
C LEU A 95 9.04 7.33 13.25
N HIS A 96 8.24 8.34 12.87
CA HIS A 96 8.24 8.87 11.51
C HIS A 96 9.61 9.50 11.15
N GLN A 97 10.25 10.21 12.09
CA GLN A 97 11.61 10.73 11.88
C GLN A 97 12.65 9.60 11.68
N VAL A 98 12.55 8.50 12.45
CA VAL A 98 13.42 7.34 12.28
C VAL A 98 13.24 6.74 10.89
N ARG A 99 11.98 6.59 10.43
CA ARG A 99 11.66 6.12 9.09
C ARG A 99 12.21 7.03 8.00
N LEU A 100 12.04 8.36 8.14
CA LEU A 100 12.60 9.34 7.21
C LEU A 100 14.13 9.26 7.13
N ARG A 101 14.81 9.09 8.26
CA ARG A 101 16.29 8.91 8.28
C ARG A 101 16.72 7.67 7.53
N SER A 102 16.01 6.55 7.71
CA SER A 102 16.28 5.31 6.97
C SER A 102 16.07 5.50 5.46
N MET A 103 15.03 6.22 5.06
CA MET A 103 14.79 6.56 3.65
C MET A 103 15.88 7.48 3.10
N LEU A 104 16.30 8.50 3.85
CA LEU A 104 17.38 9.42 3.45
C LEU A 104 18.70 8.67 3.27
N SER A 105 19.05 7.75 4.18
CA SER A 105 20.24 6.90 4.02
C SER A 105 20.21 6.07 2.74
N THR A 106 19.04 5.56 2.36
CA THR A 106 18.87 4.82 1.10
C THR A 106 19.03 5.76 -0.12
N ILE A 107 18.49 6.96 -0.03
CA ILE A 107 18.62 8.01 -1.06
C ILE A 107 20.09 8.45 -1.17
N GLU A 108 20.78 8.67 -0.07
CA GLU A 108 22.21 9.00 -0.05
C GLU A 108 23.04 7.90 -0.72
N ALA A 109 22.79 6.63 -0.38
CA ALA A 109 23.46 5.49 -1.01
C ALA A 109 23.20 5.45 -2.52
N PHE A 110 21.97 5.76 -2.94
CA PHE A 110 21.63 5.89 -4.36
C PHE A 110 22.41 7.02 -5.04
N PHE A 111 22.47 8.20 -4.44
CA PHE A 111 23.22 9.32 -4.99
C PHE A 111 24.73 9.06 -5.07
N MET A 112 25.28 8.35 -4.09
CA MET A 112 26.70 7.96 -4.11
C MET A 112 27.02 6.92 -5.19
N ALA A 113 26.04 6.12 -5.63
CA ALA A 113 26.21 5.11 -6.66
C ALA A 113 26.06 5.66 -8.10
N TYR A 114 25.53 6.87 -8.27
CA TYR A 114 25.28 7.47 -9.59
C TYR A 114 26.19 8.67 -9.90
N PRO A 115 26.65 8.83 -11.16
CA PRO A 115 27.44 9.99 -11.56
C PRO A 115 26.65 11.29 -11.39
N PRO A 116 27.28 12.41 -10.97
CA PRO A 116 26.62 13.69 -10.71
C PRO A 116 25.71 14.18 -11.82
N ALA A 117 26.12 14.02 -13.07
CA ALA A 117 25.34 14.45 -14.24
C ALA A 117 23.95 13.74 -14.35
N LYS A 118 23.86 12.48 -13.91
CA LYS A 118 22.57 11.76 -13.87
C LYS A 118 21.68 12.23 -12.73
N ILE A 119 22.29 12.65 -11.63
CA ILE A 119 21.59 13.22 -10.47
C ILE A 119 20.99 14.58 -10.84
N GLU A 120 21.74 15.43 -11.50
CA GLU A 120 21.25 16.75 -11.98
C GLU A 120 20.10 16.59 -12.97
N ALA A 121 20.21 15.65 -13.93
CA ALA A 121 19.13 15.35 -14.86
C ALA A 121 17.87 14.83 -14.15
N PHE A 122 18.02 14.01 -13.11
CA PHE A 122 16.90 13.54 -12.30
C PHE A 122 16.24 14.68 -11.52
N ILE A 123 17.01 15.51 -10.84
CA ILE A 123 16.50 16.69 -10.10
C ILE A 123 15.74 17.61 -11.03
N THR A 124 16.33 17.96 -12.18
CA THR A 124 15.70 18.83 -13.18
C THR A 124 14.37 18.21 -13.69
N THR A 125 14.33 16.90 -13.90
CA THR A 125 13.11 16.20 -14.30
C THR A 125 12.05 16.27 -13.21
N MET A 126 12.43 16.10 -11.95
CA MET A 126 11.51 16.17 -10.81
C MET A 126 10.96 17.59 -10.61
N ASP A 127 11.78 18.62 -10.80
CA ASP A 127 11.35 20.02 -10.73
C ASP A 127 10.31 20.33 -11.81
N VAL A 128 10.57 19.91 -13.06
CA VAL A 128 9.61 20.06 -14.17
C VAL A 128 8.31 19.31 -13.87
N LEU A 129 8.39 18.08 -13.33
CA LEU A 129 7.20 17.32 -12.93
C LEU A 129 6.44 18.00 -11.81
N ALA A 130 7.12 18.56 -10.81
CA ALA A 130 6.49 19.28 -9.71
C ALA A 130 5.72 20.52 -10.18
N GLU A 131 6.24 21.22 -11.19
CA GLU A 131 5.55 22.38 -11.79
C GLU A 131 4.38 21.99 -12.70
N VAL A 132 4.52 20.91 -13.46
CA VAL A 132 3.52 20.47 -14.44
C VAL A 132 2.39 19.67 -13.80
N TRP A 133 2.68 18.89 -12.76
CA TRP A 133 1.71 17.99 -12.12
C TRP A 133 0.44 18.67 -11.62
N PRO A 134 0.48 19.84 -10.94
CA PRO A 134 -0.74 20.54 -10.55
C PRO A 134 -1.61 20.94 -11.76
N ARG A 135 -0.98 21.30 -12.88
CA ARG A 135 -1.68 21.68 -14.13
C ARG A 135 -2.32 20.48 -14.82
N VAL A 136 -1.63 19.34 -14.80
CA VAL A 136 -2.16 18.06 -15.33
C VAL A 136 -3.35 17.60 -14.51
N LYS A 137 -3.25 17.68 -13.19
CA LYS A 137 -4.35 17.33 -12.26
C LYS A 137 -5.56 18.26 -12.44
N ALA A 138 -5.33 19.56 -12.61
CA ALA A 138 -6.39 20.54 -12.83
C ALA A 138 -7.12 20.36 -14.16
N ARG A 139 -6.48 19.76 -15.17
CA ARG A 139 -7.07 19.48 -16.49
C ARG A 139 -7.81 18.13 -16.57
N GLY A 140 -7.97 17.42 -15.46
CA GLY A 140 -8.62 16.10 -15.43
C GLY A 140 -7.87 15.00 -16.19
N LEU A 141 -6.61 15.22 -16.57
CA LEU A 141 -5.73 14.27 -17.24
C LEU A 141 -5.02 13.32 -16.26
N ALA A 142 -5.35 13.38 -14.97
CA ALA A 142 -4.89 12.37 -14.02
C ALA A 142 -5.47 11.01 -14.41
N PRO A 143 -4.68 9.92 -14.33
CA PRO A 143 -5.19 8.59 -14.66
C PRO A 143 -6.41 8.30 -13.81
N HIS A 144 -7.56 8.15 -14.48
CA HIS A 144 -8.77 7.69 -13.83
C HIS A 144 -8.51 6.29 -13.29
N HIS A 145 -8.49 6.13 -11.98
CA HIS A 145 -8.75 4.82 -11.41
C HIS A 145 -10.12 4.38 -11.95
N PRO A 146 -10.23 3.25 -12.61
CA PRO A 146 -11.53 2.74 -13.00
C PRO A 146 -12.32 2.55 -11.70
N ALA A 147 -13.30 3.43 -11.48
CA ALA A 147 -14.29 3.23 -10.45
C ALA A 147 -14.91 1.87 -10.70
N ALA A 148 -14.95 1.05 -9.65
CA ALA A 148 -15.59 -0.25 -9.68
C ALA A 148 -16.98 -0.11 -10.27
N ALA A 149 -17.13 -0.51 -11.52
CA ALA A 149 -18.41 -0.58 -12.21
C ALA A 149 -19.21 -1.73 -11.60
N GLY A 150 -20.41 -1.44 -11.14
CA GLY A 150 -21.43 -2.46 -11.02
C GLY A 150 -21.99 -2.71 -9.64
N SER A 151 -22.76 -1.77 -9.13
CA SER A 151 -23.96 -2.13 -8.36
C SER A 151 -25.16 -1.81 -9.24
N GLN A 152 -25.59 -2.78 -10.05
CA GLN A 152 -26.91 -2.71 -10.67
C GLN A 152 -27.97 -2.80 -9.55
N PRO A 153 -28.94 -1.91 -9.51
CA PRO A 153 -30.10 -2.10 -8.64
C PRO A 153 -30.90 -3.27 -9.18
N SER A 154 -31.05 -4.30 -8.35
CA SER A 154 -31.99 -5.40 -8.57
C SER A 154 -33.39 -4.84 -8.78
N ALA A 155 -33.89 -5.07 -9.98
CA ALA A 155 -35.28 -4.72 -10.36
C ALA A 155 -36.26 -5.47 -9.47
N ALA A 156 -37.15 -4.73 -8.89
CA ALA A 156 -38.34 -5.20 -8.19
C ALA A 156 -39.18 -6.09 -9.12
N SER A 157 -39.52 -7.27 -8.66
CA SER A 157 -40.61 -8.08 -9.25
C SER A 157 -41.92 -7.57 -8.75
N PRO A 158 -42.92 -7.42 -9.62
CA PRO A 158 -44.28 -6.97 -9.25
C PRO A 158 -45.06 -8.13 -8.60
N GLU A 159 -45.90 -7.70 -7.69
CA GLU A 159 -46.96 -8.45 -7.06
C GLU A 159 -47.83 -9.21 -8.08
N GLY A 160 -48.10 -10.45 -7.82
CA GLY A 160 -49.16 -11.26 -8.44
C GLY A 160 -50.23 -11.57 -7.41
N THR A 161 -51.27 -10.84 -7.53
CA THR A 161 -52.59 -10.96 -6.90
C THR A 161 -53.26 -12.34 -7.19
N GLU A 162 -54.10 -12.73 -6.26
CA GLU A 162 -55.43 -13.33 -6.42
C GLU A 162 -55.65 -14.82 -6.25
N ASN A 163 -56.61 -15.00 -5.35
CA ASN A 163 -57.79 -15.92 -5.36
C ASN A 163 -57.54 -17.41 -5.07
N GLY A 164 -58.17 -17.99 -4.10
CA GLY A 164 -59.61 -18.05 -3.83
C GLY A 164 -60.02 -19.46 -3.49
N VAL A 165 -60.92 -19.58 -2.60
CA VAL A 165 -61.75 -20.74 -2.16
C VAL A 165 -61.18 -21.52 -1.02
#